data_3cb2a40e36c7e29aadc706d8d91c135d
#
_entry.id   3cb2a40e36c7e29aadc706d8d91c135d
#
_cell.length_a   1.000
_cell.length_b   1.000
_cell.length_c   1.000
_cell.angle_alpha   90.00
_cell.angle_beta   90.00
_cell.angle_gamma   90.00
#
_symmetry.space_group_name_H-M   'P 1'
#
loop_
_entity.id
_entity.type
_entity.pdbx_description
1 polymer ?
#
loop_
_entity_poly.entity_id
_entity_poly.type
_entity_poly.pdbx_seq_one_letter_code
_entity_poly.pdbx_strand_id
1 'polypeptide(L)'
;MIFEKKILNIYGRKLLRRRDPDGRAYLFTADDFEGLSYDEYSFLGDKGQTLYAYLYYRGEKRTDKLILLEHGMGCGHASYLKEIDLLTSRGYTVFTYDHTGTLKSGGDGIGGFSQSLSDLDRALSFVRTLDGYEKSEISVIGHSWGGYSAMNISALHPDVSRIVAISGFTSPKAIQNQALRGFLRLYRPTVYNLERNALPDYYRFDGIESLKKGACRALIIHSRDDKTCSFKAHFEKLRAALDKRENITFLAVNNKNHHPQYTEEAVKYKSEFQRVLKVKIKRHELDEDEEKTAFVKSYDFHKMHEQDVELWDKIIDFLEK
;
A
#
# COMPACT_ATOMS: atom_id res chain seq x y z
N MET A 1 -22.87 2.04 25.23
CA MET A 1 -21.70 1.62 26.04
C MET A 1 -21.20 0.20 25.75
N ILE A 2 -21.96 -0.90 25.88
CA ILE A 2 -21.45 -2.28 25.63
C ILE A 2 -21.05 -2.48 24.16
N PHE A 3 -21.87 -2.05 23.23
CA PHE A 3 -21.59 -2.10 21.78
C PHE A 3 -20.40 -1.21 21.37
N GLU A 4 -20.26 -0.07 21.99
CA GLU A 4 -19.13 0.85 21.74
C GLU A 4 -17.81 0.20 22.13
N LYS A 5 -17.70 -0.36 23.34
CA LYS A 5 -16.54 -1.14 23.77
C LYS A 5 -16.21 -2.28 22.81
N LYS A 6 -17.23 -2.96 22.28
CA LYS A 6 -17.05 -4.05 21.31
C LYS A 6 -16.49 -3.53 19.97
N ILE A 7 -16.98 -2.40 19.47
CA ILE A 7 -16.47 -1.77 18.23
C ILE A 7 -15.04 -1.27 18.42
N LEU A 8 -14.75 -0.60 19.54
CA LEU A 8 -13.39 -0.16 19.89
C LEU A 8 -12.43 -1.35 19.98
N ASN A 9 -12.87 -2.46 20.58
CA ASN A 9 -12.07 -3.68 20.68
C ASN A 9 -11.83 -4.32 19.29
N ILE A 10 -12.86 -4.39 18.42
CA ILE A 10 -12.72 -4.89 17.05
C ILE A 10 -11.80 -3.98 16.25
N TYR A 11 -11.97 -2.66 16.34
CA TYR A 11 -11.16 -1.69 15.65
C TYR A 11 -9.69 -1.76 16.10
N GLY A 12 -9.42 -1.61 17.41
CA GLY A 12 -8.08 -1.66 17.96
C GLY A 12 -7.40 -3.03 17.80
N ARG A 13 -8.04 -4.10 18.30
CA ARG A 13 -7.38 -5.42 18.36
C ARG A 13 -7.38 -6.21 17.05
N LYS A 14 -8.35 -6.00 16.15
CA LYS A 14 -8.42 -6.76 14.91
C LYS A 14 -7.92 -5.98 13.70
N LEU A 15 -8.29 -4.71 13.58
CA LEU A 15 -7.90 -3.90 12.43
C LEU A 15 -6.51 -3.28 12.61
N LEU A 16 -6.24 -2.69 13.78
CA LEU A 16 -4.99 -1.95 14.02
C LEU A 16 -3.87 -2.77 14.66
N ARG A 17 -4.07 -4.09 14.82
CA ARG A 17 -3.03 -4.97 15.36
C ARG A 17 -1.78 -4.98 14.49
N ARG A 18 -0.66 -5.36 15.08
CA ARG A 18 0.58 -5.68 14.39
C ARG A 18 0.36 -6.78 13.34
N ARG A 19 1.05 -6.69 12.21
CA ARG A 19 0.92 -7.57 11.04
C ARG A 19 2.21 -8.36 10.84
N ASP A 20 2.38 -9.40 11.66
CA ASP A 20 3.48 -10.35 11.50
C ASP A 20 3.07 -11.50 10.60
N PRO A 21 4.03 -12.07 9.85
CA PRO A 21 3.79 -13.29 9.08
C PRO A 21 3.37 -14.42 10.01
N ASP A 22 2.35 -15.16 9.62
CA ASP A 22 1.81 -16.27 10.41
C ASP A 22 2.00 -17.65 9.73
N GLY A 23 2.84 -17.69 8.69
CA GLY A 23 3.16 -18.90 7.94
C GLY A 23 2.10 -19.35 6.93
N ARG A 24 1.01 -18.57 6.76
CA ARG A 24 -0.12 -18.93 5.86
C ARG A 24 -0.02 -18.30 4.47
N ALA A 25 1.07 -17.62 4.18
CA ALA A 25 1.38 -17.07 2.86
C ALA A 25 2.88 -17.13 2.62
N TYR A 26 3.27 -17.26 1.36
CA TYR A 26 4.67 -17.15 0.97
C TYR A 26 5.06 -15.67 0.94
N LEU A 27 6.19 -15.37 1.55
CA LEU A 27 6.83 -14.07 1.42
C LEU A 27 8.06 -14.23 0.53
N PHE A 28 8.08 -13.50 -0.57
CA PHE A 28 9.23 -13.47 -1.45
C PHE A 28 10.46 -12.88 -0.76
N THR A 29 11.62 -13.34 -1.19
CA THR A 29 12.94 -12.79 -0.86
C THR A 29 13.63 -12.34 -2.13
N ALA A 30 14.73 -11.61 -2.04
CA ALA A 30 15.50 -11.23 -3.21
C ALA A 30 16.05 -12.45 -3.98
N ASP A 31 16.31 -13.56 -3.28
CA ASP A 31 16.82 -14.81 -3.87
C ASP A 31 15.80 -15.50 -4.81
N ASP A 32 14.51 -15.14 -4.71
CA ASP A 32 13.48 -15.62 -5.65
C ASP A 32 13.58 -14.94 -7.03
N PHE A 33 14.45 -13.94 -7.20
CA PHE A 33 14.57 -13.10 -8.40
C PHE A 33 16.03 -12.94 -8.83
N GLU A 34 16.41 -13.59 -9.92
CA GLU A 34 17.79 -13.60 -10.43
C GLU A 34 18.30 -12.16 -10.65
N GLY A 35 19.46 -11.82 -10.07
CA GLY A 35 20.12 -10.54 -10.19
C GLY A 35 19.49 -9.38 -9.41
N LEU A 36 18.45 -9.62 -8.62
CA LEU A 36 17.89 -8.62 -7.71
C LEU A 36 18.80 -8.49 -6.48
N SER A 37 19.25 -7.27 -6.23
CA SER A 37 20.08 -6.91 -5.07
C SER A 37 19.40 -5.83 -4.24
N TYR A 38 19.80 -5.71 -2.97
CA TYR A 38 19.29 -4.65 -2.11
C TYR A 38 20.28 -4.24 -1.03
N ASP A 39 20.16 -2.99 -0.58
CA ASP A 39 20.75 -2.51 0.67
C ASP A 39 19.65 -2.34 1.72
N GLU A 40 19.94 -2.73 2.96
CA GLU A 40 19.02 -2.56 4.08
C GLU A 40 19.38 -1.27 4.85
N TYR A 41 18.35 -0.52 5.20
CA TYR A 41 18.43 0.72 5.97
C TYR A 41 17.43 0.69 7.12
N SER A 42 17.55 1.66 8.02
CA SER A 42 16.52 1.94 9.02
C SER A 42 16.45 3.43 9.31
N PHE A 43 15.26 3.90 9.65
CA PHE A 43 15.02 5.28 10.05
C PHE A 43 13.93 5.34 11.14
N LEU A 44 13.78 6.50 11.76
CA LEU A 44 12.80 6.68 12.84
C LEU A 44 11.47 7.18 12.27
N GLY A 45 10.37 6.50 12.64
CA GLY A 45 9.01 6.98 12.45
C GLY A 45 8.68 8.15 13.39
N ASP A 46 7.47 8.68 13.28
CA ASP A 46 7.00 9.87 14.01
C ASP A 46 6.93 9.69 15.54
N LYS A 47 6.81 8.45 16.01
CA LYS A 47 6.77 8.10 17.44
C LYS A 47 8.08 7.50 17.97
N GLY A 48 9.17 7.64 17.19
CA GLY A 48 10.48 7.10 17.53
C GLY A 48 10.62 5.59 17.30
N GLN A 49 9.62 4.92 16.71
CA GLN A 49 9.73 3.52 16.30
C GLN A 49 10.70 3.40 15.10
N THR A 50 11.51 2.34 15.10
CA THR A 50 12.40 2.04 13.97
C THR A 50 11.60 1.45 12.81
N LEU A 51 11.75 2.03 11.63
CA LEU A 51 11.23 1.49 10.37
C LEU A 51 12.39 0.91 9.56
N TYR A 52 12.23 -0.31 9.07
CA TYR A 52 13.21 -0.99 8.21
C TYR A 52 12.87 -0.73 6.75
N ALA A 53 13.91 -0.39 5.97
CA ALA A 53 13.81 -0.01 4.57
C ALA A 53 14.82 -0.74 3.70
N TYR A 54 14.53 -0.81 2.42
CA TYR A 54 15.27 -1.57 1.44
C TYR A 54 15.38 -0.76 0.14
N LEU A 55 16.58 -0.67 -0.38
CA LEU A 55 16.87 -0.05 -1.68
C LEU A 55 17.20 -1.15 -2.67
N TYR A 56 16.24 -1.52 -3.51
CA TYR A 56 16.36 -2.58 -4.50
C TYR A 56 16.87 -2.06 -5.84
N TYR A 57 17.75 -2.85 -6.49
CA TYR A 57 18.35 -2.51 -7.77
C TYR A 57 18.85 -3.76 -8.52
N ARG A 58 19.14 -3.60 -9.82
CA ARG A 58 19.85 -4.58 -10.65
C ARG A 58 21.06 -3.93 -11.26
N GLY A 59 22.27 -4.55 -11.10
CA GLY A 59 23.53 -3.94 -11.54
C GLY A 59 23.85 -2.64 -10.80
N GLU A 60 23.99 -1.53 -11.53
CA GLU A 60 24.28 -0.22 -10.94
C GLU A 60 23.01 0.47 -10.41
N LYS A 61 23.16 1.17 -9.29
CA LYS A 61 22.08 1.97 -8.71
C LYS A 61 21.86 3.23 -9.51
N ARG A 62 20.65 3.47 -9.94
CA ARG A 62 20.25 4.72 -10.55
C ARG A 62 19.98 5.75 -9.46
N THR A 63 20.65 6.89 -9.52
CA THR A 63 20.55 7.96 -8.50
C THR A 63 19.81 9.21 -9.01
N ASP A 64 19.66 9.36 -10.33
CA ASP A 64 18.94 10.50 -10.92
C ASP A 64 17.42 10.40 -10.72
N LYS A 65 16.86 9.19 -10.81
CA LYS A 65 15.43 8.88 -10.58
C LYS A 65 15.28 7.75 -9.57
N LEU A 66 14.41 7.94 -8.60
CA LEU A 66 14.10 6.95 -7.58
C LEU A 66 12.60 6.70 -7.54
N ILE A 67 12.21 5.43 -7.52
CA ILE A 67 10.82 5.02 -7.21
C ILE A 67 10.75 4.68 -5.74
N LEU A 68 9.82 5.32 -5.02
CA LEU A 68 9.41 4.90 -3.68
C LEU A 68 8.14 4.09 -3.79
N LEU A 69 8.18 2.80 -3.41
CA LEU A 69 7.06 1.89 -3.51
C LEU A 69 6.42 1.66 -2.14
N GLU A 70 5.13 1.99 -2.05
CA GLU A 70 4.30 1.95 -0.85
C GLU A 70 3.40 0.72 -0.82
N HIS A 71 3.58 -0.16 0.16
CA HIS A 71 2.78 -1.36 0.29
C HIS A 71 1.38 -1.13 0.90
N GLY A 72 0.47 -2.06 0.67
CA GLY A 72 -0.87 -2.07 1.27
C GLY A 72 -0.87 -2.52 2.73
N MET A 73 -2.01 -2.32 3.41
CA MET A 73 -2.16 -2.63 4.82
C MET A 73 -1.90 -4.12 5.16
N GLY A 74 -0.96 -4.36 6.03
CA GLY A 74 -0.69 -5.67 6.59
C GLY A 74 0.14 -6.62 5.72
N CYS A 75 0.77 -6.11 4.64
CA CYS A 75 1.52 -6.93 3.70
C CYS A 75 3.03 -6.88 3.90
N GLY A 76 3.61 -5.70 4.17
CA GLY A 76 5.05 -5.47 4.13
C GLY A 76 5.61 -5.49 2.70
N HIS A 77 6.85 -5.01 2.54
CA HIS A 77 7.53 -4.91 1.25
C HIS A 77 7.70 -6.27 0.54
N ALA A 78 7.92 -7.35 1.30
CA ALA A 78 8.13 -8.70 0.76
C ALA A 78 6.95 -9.21 -0.10
N SER A 79 5.73 -8.70 0.13
CA SER A 79 4.56 -9.03 -0.69
C SER A 79 4.50 -8.27 -2.02
N TYR A 80 5.43 -7.35 -2.26
CA TYR A 80 5.54 -6.52 -3.47
C TYR A 80 6.83 -6.75 -4.25
N LEU A 81 7.57 -7.81 -3.94
CA LEU A 81 8.84 -8.10 -4.62
C LEU A 81 8.66 -8.41 -6.12
N LYS A 82 7.50 -8.87 -6.56
CA LYS A 82 7.19 -9.04 -7.99
C LYS A 82 7.09 -7.69 -8.72
N GLU A 83 6.50 -6.68 -8.08
CA GLU A 83 6.44 -5.31 -8.57
C GLU A 83 7.84 -4.67 -8.57
N ILE A 84 8.61 -4.88 -7.51
CA ILE A 84 9.99 -4.41 -7.38
C ILE A 84 10.88 -5.05 -8.44
N ASP A 85 10.77 -6.36 -8.65
CA ASP A 85 11.49 -7.10 -9.68
C ASP A 85 11.20 -6.54 -11.09
N LEU A 86 9.93 -6.30 -11.41
CA LEU A 86 9.54 -5.70 -12.67
C LEU A 86 10.15 -4.30 -12.85
N LEU A 87 10.08 -3.45 -11.83
CA LEU A 87 10.61 -2.08 -11.90
C LEU A 87 12.13 -2.08 -12.02
N THR A 88 12.83 -2.92 -11.24
CA THR A 88 14.29 -3.02 -11.30
C THR A 88 14.77 -3.64 -12.61
N SER A 89 14.04 -4.58 -13.21
CA SER A 89 14.33 -5.12 -14.55
C SER A 89 14.19 -4.07 -15.67
N ARG A 90 13.44 -2.98 -15.43
CA ARG A 90 13.32 -1.82 -16.31
C ARG A 90 14.33 -0.72 -15.98
N GLY A 91 15.33 -1.00 -15.13
CA GLY A 91 16.45 -0.11 -14.81
C GLY A 91 16.16 0.94 -13.73
N TYR A 92 15.07 0.78 -12.96
CA TYR A 92 14.79 1.65 -11.82
C TYR A 92 15.52 1.17 -10.56
N THR A 93 15.91 2.11 -9.73
CA THR A 93 16.19 1.85 -8.32
C THR A 93 14.90 2.08 -7.53
N VAL A 94 14.55 1.13 -6.66
CA VAL A 94 13.29 1.14 -5.91
C VAL A 94 13.58 1.18 -4.42
N PHE A 95 13.17 2.25 -3.75
CA PHE A 95 13.16 2.33 -2.30
C PHE A 95 11.79 1.88 -1.78
N THR A 96 11.80 1.04 -0.77
CA THR A 96 10.59 0.60 -0.07
C THR A 96 10.90 0.38 1.40
N TYR A 97 9.89 0.28 2.24
CA TYR A 97 10.07 0.04 3.67
C TYR A 97 8.86 -0.71 4.22
N ASP A 98 9.01 -1.25 5.42
CA ASP A 98 7.91 -1.83 6.17
C ASP A 98 7.26 -0.76 7.03
N HIS A 99 5.96 -0.54 6.85
CA HIS A 99 5.20 0.40 7.68
C HIS A 99 5.24 0.03 9.17
N THR A 100 4.98 1.00 10.02
CA THR A 100 4.79 0.80 11.47
C THR A 100 3.92 -0.41 11.75
N GLY A 101 4.40 -1.31 12.61
CA GLY A 101 3.68 -2.53 13.01
C GLY A 101 3.59 -3.62 11.93
N THR A 102 4.52 -3.64 10.97
CA THR A 102 4.63 -4.68 9.93
C THR A 102 6.04 -5.27 9.90
N LEU A 103 6.16 -6.57 9.70
CA LEU A 103 7.43 -7.31 9.55
C LEU A 103 8.50 -6.89 10.59
N LYS A 104 9.67 -6.42 10.13
CA LYS A 104 10.77 -5.98 11.01
C LYS A 104 10.49 -4.63 11.69
N SER A 105 9.63 -3.78 11.13
CA SER A 105 9.39 -2.43 11.64
C SER A 105 8.74 -2.43 13.02
N GLY A 106 9.13 -1.48 13.86
CA GLY A 106 8.63 -1.31 15.22
C GLY A 106 7.16 -0.89 15.27
N GLY A 107 6.61 -0.91 16.49
CA GLY A 107 5.22 -0.56 16.79
C GLY A 107 4.37 -1.77 17.20
N ASP A 108 3.52 -1.58 18.23
CA ASP A 108 2.62 -2.63 18.75
C ASP A 108 1.43 -2.91 17.84
N GLY A 109 1.26 -2.09 16.81
CA GLY A 109 0.22 -2.18 15.79
C GLY A 109 0.46 -1.18 14.67
N ILE A 110 -0.39 -1.24 13.64
CA ILE A 110 -0.27 -0.40 12.45
C ILE A 110 -0.69 1.07 12.66
N GLY A 111 -0.92 1.52 13.89
CA GLY A 111 -1.14 2.91 14.27
C GLY A 111 -2.46 3.55 13.81
N GLY A 112 -3.05 3.10 12.73
CA GLY A 112 -4.27 3.66 12.12
C GLY A 112 -4.17 3.83 10.61
N PHE A 113 -5.24 4.29 9.97
CA PHE A 113 -5.24 4.51 8.51
C PHE A 113 -4.30 5.64 8.07
N SER A 114 -4.08 6.63 8.93
CA SER A 114 -3.19 7.76 8.65
C SER A 114 -1.71 7.41 8.79
N GLN A 115 -1.37 6.25 9.40
CA GLN A 115 0.03 5.89 9.69
C GLN A 115 0.85 5.73 8.41
N SER A 116 0.29 5.22 7.32
CA SER A 116 1.04 5.09 6.06
C SER A 116 1.51 6.45 5.52
N LEU A 117 0.71 7.50 5.69
CA LEU A 117 1.13 8.85 5.27
C LEU A 117 2.23 9.40 6.19
N SER A 118 2.14 9.15 7.50
CA SER A 118 3.18 9.53 8.45
C SER A 118 4.50 8.80 8.17
N ASP A 119 4.43 7.49 7.92
CA ASP A 119 5.61 6.69 7.62
C ASP A 119 6.25 7.12 6.28
N LEU A 120 5.44 7.42 5.25
CA LEU A 120 5.91 7.92 3.95
C LEU A 120 6.58 9.28 4.05
N ASP A 121 6.05 10.20 4.87
CA ASP A 121 6.65 11.50 5.16
C ASP A 121 8.06 11.33 5.75
N ARG A 122 8.22 10.40 6.71
CA ARG A 122 9.52 10.06 7.29
C ARG A 122 10.45 9.38 6.30
N ALA A 123 9.92 8.46 5.48
CA ALA A 123 10.69 7.75 4.45
C ALA A 123 11.27 8.72 3.42
N LEU A 124 10.49 9.66 2.91
CA LEU A 124 10.96 10.68 1.97
C LEU A 124 12.01 11.60 2.59
N SER A 125 11.78 12.02 3.84
CA SER A 125 12.77 12.81 4.57
C SER A 125 14.07 12.04 4.74
N PHE A 126 14.01 10.74 5.04
CA PHE A 126 15.18 9.87 5.16
C PHE A 126 15.91 9.69 3.81
N VAL A 127 15.18 9.40 2.73
CA VAL A 127 15.76 9.23 1.38
C VAL A 127 16.59 10.46 0.97
N ARG A 128 16.15 11.66 1.31
CA ARG A 128 16.89 12.91 1.05
C ARG A 128 18.21 13.03 1.83
N THR A 129 18.45 12.16 2.81
CA THR A 129 19.73 12.09 3.54
C THR A 129 20.68 11.00 3.01
N LEU A 130 20.20 10.14 2.10
CA LEU A 130 21.03 9.10 1.52
C LEU A 130 21.99 9.68 0.46
N ASP A 131 23.26 9.29 0.56
CA ASP A 131 24.31 9.72 -0.35
C ASP A 131 23.97 9.42 -1.81
N GLY A 132 23.98 10.44 -2.65
CA GLY A 132 23.61 10.39 -4.06
C GLY A 132 22.11 10.50 -4.36
N TYR A 133 21.22 10.51 -3.35
CA TYR A 133 19.77 10.61 -3.53
C TYR A 133 19.15 11.94 -3.10
N GLU A 134 19.96 12.89 -2.61
CA GLU A 134 19.52 14.20 -2.09
C GLU A 134 18.72 15.00 -3.12
N LYS A 135 19.08 14.84 -4.40
CA LYS A 135 18.48 15.58 -5.52
C LYS A 135 17.75 14.69 -6.53
N SER A 136 17.57 13.40 -6.23
CA SER A 136 16.88 12.47 -7.12
C SER A 136 15.49 12.96 -7.45
N GLU A 137 15.06 12.75 -8.69
CA GLU A 137 13.65 12.87 -9.07
C GLU A 137 12.88 11.69 -8.42
N ILE A 138 12.03 11.98 -7.44
CA ILE A 138 11.29 10.95 -6.71
C ILE A 138 9.90 10.81 -7.29
N SER A 139 9.54 9.56 -7.63
CA SER A 139 8.19 9.13 -7.96
C SER A 139 7.67 8.17 -6.89
N VAL A 140 6.41 8.30 -6.48
CA VAL A 140 5.78 7.44 -5.47
C VAL A 140 4.74 6.55 -6.13
N ILE A 141 4.88 5.23 -5.98
CA ILE A 141 3.88 4.25 -6.41
C ILE A 141 3.28 3.61 -5.15
N GLY A 142 1.98 3.70 -4.96
CA GLY A 142 1.33 3.14 -3.78
C GLY A 142 0.09 2.31 -4.12
N HIS A 143 -0.06 1.16 -3.45
CA HIS A 143 -1.24 0.30 -3.58
C HIS A 143 -2.09 0.34 -2.31
N SER A 144 -3.41 0.46 -2.45
CA SER A 144 -4.36 0.37 -1.33
C SER A 144 -4.08 1.42 -0.26
N TRP A 145 -3.57 1.01 0.91
CA TRP A 145 -3.14 1.90 1.99
C TRP A 145 -1.99 2.81 1.54
N GLY A 146 -1.01 2.26 0.81
CA GLY A 146 0.02 3.04 0.14
C GLY A 146 -0.53 3.97 -0.95
N GLY A 147 -1.62 3.58 -1.62
CA GLY A 147 -2.32 4.45 -2.57
C GLY A 147 -2.95 5.69 -1.91
N TYR A 148 -3.42 5.56 -0.67
CA TYR A 148 -3.87 6.70 0.14
C TYR A 148 -2.70 7.62 0.48
N SER A 149 -1.58 7.09 0.98
CA SER A 149 -0.42 7.92 1.32
C SER A 149 0.17 8.59 0.09
N ALA A 150 0.31 7.88 -1.04
CA ALA A 150 0.79 8.44 -2.30
C ALA A 150 -0.05 9.64 -2.78
N MET A 151 -1.39 9.56 -2.74
CA MET A 151 -2.25 10.69 -3.12
C MET A 151 -2.10 11.93 -2.23
N ASN A 152 -1.67 11.74 -0.98
CA ASN A 152 -1.60 12.82 -0.01
C ASN A 152 -0.20 13.41 0.18
N ILE A 153 0.84 12.68 -0.25
CA ILE A 153 2.23 13.05 0.05
C ILE A 153 2.68 14.35 -0.59
N SER A 154 2.14 14.71 -1.76
CA SER A 154 2.47 15.97 -2.43
C SER A 154 2.08 17.22 -1.65
N ALA A 155 1.18 17.08 -0.67
CA ALA A 155 0.84 18.16 0.24
C ALA A 155 1.89 18.39 1.34
N LEU A 156 2.77 17.43 1.57
CA LEU A 156 3.87 17.47 2.53
C LEU A 156 5.22 17.62 1.81
N HIS A 157 5.38 16.93 0.67
CA HIS A 157 6.58 16.94 -0.16
C HIS A 157 6.23 17.40 -1.59
N PRO A 158 6.17 18.72 -1.84
CA PRO A 158 5.83 19.26 -3.17
C PRO A 158 6.90 19.00 -4.24
N ASP A 159 8.06 18.52 -3.85
CA ASP A 159 9.17 18.08 -4.71
C ASP A 159 9.02 16.65 -5.24
N VAL A 160 8.01 15.90 -4.80
CA VAL A 160 7.62 14.62 -5.43
C VAL A 160 7.10 14.90 -6.83
N SER A 161 7.74 14.32 -7.83
CA SER A 161 7.48 14.65 -9.23
C SER A 161 6.24 13.94 -9.78
N ARG A 162 6.09 12.66 -9.46
CA ARG A 162 4.97 11.83 -9.95
C ARG A 162 4.40 10.92 -8.86
N ILE A 163 3.10 10.67 -8.97
CA ILE A 163 2.37 9.78 -8.07
C ILE A 163 1.58 8.77 -8.90
N VAL A 164 1.70 7.50 -8.56
CA VAL A 164 0.83 6.43 -9.06
C VAL A 164 0.07 5.82 -7.89
N ALA A 165 -1.23 6.03 -7.83
CA ALA A 165 -2.08 5.49 -6.77
C ALA A 165 -2.97 4.36 -7.32
N ILE A 166 -2.72 3.13 -6.87
CA ILE A 166 -3.42 1.92 -7.30
C ILE A 166 -4.40 1.51 -6.20
N SER A 167 -5.70 1.44 -6.52
CA SER A 167 -6.78 1.00 -5.59
C SER A 167 -6.77 1.73 -4.24
N GLY A 168 -6.32 2.99 -4.21
CA GLY A 168 -6.25 3.79 -2.99
C GLY A 168 -7.63 4.29 -2.52
N PHE A 169 -7.74 4.59 -1.23
CA PHE A 169 -8.89 5.30 -0.67
C PHE A 169 -8.55 6.79 -0.45
N THR A 170 -9.56 7.67 -0.50
CA THR A 170 -9.30 9.12 -0.49
C THR A 170 -8.86 9.66 0.86
N SER A 171 -9.42 9.14 1.96
CA SER A 171 -9.08 9.58 3.34
C SER A 171 -9.46 8.52 4.38
N PRO A 172 -8.87 8.55 5.59
CA PRO A 172 -9.27 7.69 6.69
C PRO A 172 -10.78 7.74 6.96
N LYS A 173 -11.35 8.93 6.94
CA LYS A 173 -12.79 9.13 7.12
C LYS A 173 -13.62 8.48 6.02
N ALA A 174 -13.15 8.51 4.76
CA ALA A 174 -13.87 7.92 3.64
C ALA A 174 -13.91 6.38 3.72
N ILE A 175 -12.79 5.73 4.05
CA ILE A 175 -12.73 4.27 4.20
C ILE A 175 -13.50 3.81 5.43
N GLN A 176 -13.46 4.55 6.54
CA GLN A 176 -14.28 4.29 7.72
C GLN A 176 -15.78 4.42 7.41
N ASN A 177 -16.18 5.41 6.62
CA ASN A 177 -17.57 5.57 6.15
C ASN A 177 -18.03 4.40 5.29
N GLN A 178 -17.13 3.86 4.47
CA GLN A 178 -17.41 2.66 3.68
C GLN A 178 -17.63 1.43 4.58
N ALA A 179 -16.82 1.27 5.61
CA ALA A 179 -16.92 0.14 6.55
C ALA A 179 -18.13 0.26 7.49
N LEU A 180 -18.42 1.47 7.98
CA LEU A 180 -19.47 1.74 8.95
C LEU A 180 -20.77 2.19 8.26
N ARG A 181 -21.50 1.22 7.66
CA ARG A 181 -22.79 1.46 6.99
C ARG A 181 -23.98 1.01 7.85
N GLY A 182 -25.19 1.35 7.44
CA GLY A 182 -26.41 1.01 8.15
C GLY A 182 -26.41 1.54 9.59
N PHE A 183 -26.78 0.72 10.56
CA PHE A 183 -26.80 1.10 11.98
C PHE A 183 -25.40 1.37 12.55
N LEU A 184 -24.32 0.79 11.96
CA LEU A 184 -22.95 1.01 12.40
C LEU A 184 -22.50 2.47 12.21
N ARG A 185 -23.19 3.25 11.38
CA ARG A 185 -22.92 4.70 11.21
C ARG A 185 -22.99 5.50 12.52
N LEU A 186 -23.72 5.03 13.50
CA LEU A 186 -23.83 5.67 14.83
C LEU A 186 -22.49 5.68 15.57
N TYR A 187 -21.57 4.79 15.24
CA TYR A 187 -20.25 4.67 15.88
C TYR A 187 -19.14 5.41 15.13
N ARG A 188 -19.47 6.06 14.00
CA ARG A 188 -18.48 6.86 13.22
C ARG A 188 -17.76 7.90 14.07
N PRO A 189 -18.44 8.72 14.91
CA PRO A 189 -17.74 9.72 15.72
C PRO A 189 -16.67 9.11 16.63
N THR A 190 -16.97 7.96 17.25
CA THR A 190 -16.02 7.24 18.11
C THR A 190 -14.80 6.78 17.35
N VAL A 191 -14.99 6.15 16.16
CA VAL A 191 -13.88 5.68 15.31
C VAL A 191 -13.06 6.84 14.75
N TYR A 192 -13.72 7.93 14.34
CA TYR A 192 -13.00 9.15 13.87
C TYR A 192 -12.14 9.76 14.97
N ASN A 193 -12.65 9.80 16.20
CA ASN A 193 -11.89 10.34 17.33
C ASN A 193 -10.67 9.48 17.65
N LEU A 194 -10.79 8.15 17.55
CA LEU A 194 -9.64 7.25 17.75
C LEU A 194 -8.52 7.52 16.75
N GLU A 195 -8.85 7.56 15.45
CA GLU A 195 -7.89 7.84 14.39
C GLU A 195 -7.26 9.23 14.54
N ARG A 196 -8.11 10.24 14.77
CA ARG A 196 -7.64 11.61 14.96
C ARG A 196 -6.71 11.75 16.15
N ASN A 197 -7.01 11.07 17.26
CA ASN A 197 -6.17 11.15 18.46
C ASN A 197 -4.88 10.35 18.31
N ALA A 198 -4.88 9.28 17.48
CA ALA A 198 -3.69 8.49 17.21
C ALA A 198 -2.66 9.27 16.37
N LEU A 199 -3.11 10.06 15.37
CA LEU A 199 -2.29 10.80 14.43
C LEU A 199 -2.98 12.11 14.02
N PRO A 200 -3.05 13.11 14.92
CA PRO A 200 -3.83 14.33 14.72
C PRO A 200 -3.37 15.13 13.49
N ASP A 201 -2.07 15.16 13.23
CA ASP A 201 -1.48 15.93 12.14
C ASP A 201 -1.77 15.31 10.75
N TYR A 202 -1.92 13.98 10.69
CA TYR A 202 -2.13 13.25 9.44
C TYR A 202 -3.58 12.87 9.17
N TYR A 203 -4.45 12.79 10.19
CA TYR A 203 -5.85 12.39 10.02
C TYR A 203 -6.67 13.33 9.11
N ARG A 204 -6.27 14.58 9.01
CA ARG A 204 -6.94 15.63 8.21
C ARG A 204 -6.76 15.49 6.71
N PHE A 205 -5.77 14.72 6.25
CA PHE A 205 -5.44 14.63 4.83
C PHE A 205 -6.49 13.84 4.04
N ASP A 206 -6.87 14.41 2.90
CA ASP A 206 -7.81 13.84 1.93
C ASP A 206 -7.21 13.97 0.53
N GLY A 207 -7.11 12.85 -0.20
CA GLY A 207 -6.48 12.79 -1.51
C GLY A 207 -7.10 13.74 -2.55
N ILE A 208 -8.40 14.04 -2.45
CA ILE A 208 -9.03 15.02 -3.32
C ILE A 208 -8.43 16.42 -3.06
N GLU A 209 -8.36 16.83 -1.80
CA GLU A 209 -7.85 18.16 -1.46
C GLU A 209 -6.33 18.26 -1.67
N SER A 210 -5.58 17.17 -1.40
CA SER A 210 -4.14 17.14 -1.62
C SER A 210 -3.79 17.23 -3.10
N LEU A 211 -4.42 16.42 -3.95
CA LEU A 211 -4.23 16.44 -5.40
C LEU A 211 -4.77 17.72 -6.06
N LYS A 212 -5.83 18.32 -5.51
CA LYS A 212 -6.38 19.58 -6.00
C LYS A 212 -5.41 20.74 -5.83
N LYS A 213 -4.64 20.74 -4.76
CA LYS A 213 -3.65 21.78 -4.44
C LYS A 213 -2.26 21.47 -5.00
N GLY A 214 -1.94 20.20 -5.16
CA GLY A 214 -0.63 19.74 -5.64
C GLY A 214 -0.39 20.03 -7.13
N ALA A 215 0.87 20.29 -7.47
CA ALA A 215 1.33 20.45 -8.85
C ALA A 215 1.89 19.17 -9.46
N CYS A 216 2.16 18.12 -8.64
CA CYS A 216 2.70 16.85 -9.11
C CYS A 216 1.78 16.19 -10.14
N ARG A 217 2.37 15.41 -11.04
CA ARG A 217 1.58 14.58 -11.96
C ARG A 217 1.07 13.36 -11.20
N ALA A 218 -0.18 12.97 -11.43
CA ALA A 218 -0.78 11.83 -10.75
C ALA A 218 -1.48 10.88 -11.75
N LEU A 219 -1.23 9.57 -11.60
CA LEU A 219 -1.96 8.50 -12.29
C LEU A 219 -2.76 7.72 -11.24
N ILE A 220 -4.06 7.78 -11.35
CA ILE A 220 -5.00 7.11 -10.43
C ILE A 220 -5.58 5.89 -11.13
N ILE A 221 -5.27 4.70 -10.62
CA ILE A 221 -5.67 3.42 -11.20
C ILE A 221 -6.61 2.70 -10.25
N HIS A 222 -7.74 2.18 -10.77
CA HIS A 222 -8.69 1.44 -9.95
C HIS A 222 -9.48 0.43 -10.77
N SER A 223 -9.82 -0.71 -10.17
CA SER A 223 -10.73 -1.67 -10.80
C SER A 223 -12.19 -1.36 -10.44
N ARG A 224 -13.08 -1.47 -11.45
CA ARG A 224 -14.51 -1.17 -11.27
C ARG A 224 -15.21 -2.13 -10.30
N ASP A 225 -14.68 -3.32 -10.15
CA ASP A 225 -15.20 -4.40 -9.30
C ASP A 225 -14.52 -4.47 -7.92
N ASP A 226 -13.65 -3.49 -7.57
CA ASP A 226 -13.01 -3.41 -6.26
C ASP A 226 -14.04 -3.23 -5.14
N LYS A 227 -14.10 -4.21 -4.23
CA LYS A 227 -14.97 -4.21 -3.04
C LYS A 227 -14.23 -3.81 -1.77
N THR A 228 -12.90 -3.86 -1.78
CA THR A 228 -12.05 -3.49 -0.64
C THR A 228 -11.97 -1.97 -0.49
N CYS A 229 -11.55 -1.28 -1.54
CA CYS A 229 -11.68 0.17 -1.68
C CYS A 229 -12.70 0.45 -2.79
N SER A 230 -13.95 0.69 -2.42
CA SER A 230 -15.05 0.81 -3.39
C SER A 230 -14.76 1.81 -4.50
N PHE A 231 -14.79 1.34 -5.76
CA PHE A 231 -14.62 2.18 -6.94
C PHE A 231 -15.50 3.44 -6.89
N LYS A 232 -16.78 3.26 -6.58
CA LYS A 232 -17.75 4.36 -6.46
C LYS A 232 -17.42 5.32 -5.31
N ALA A 233 -16.96 4.79 -4.17
CA ALA A 233 -16.73 5.60 -2.98
C ALA A 233 -15.42 6.40 -3.05
N HIS A 234 -14.46 5.97 -3.84
CA HIS A 234 -13.12 6.56 -3.92
C HIS A 234 -12.78 7.06 -5.32
N PHE A 235 -12.67 6.19 -6.31
CA PHE A 235 -12.26 6.57 -7.66
C PHE A 235 -13.23 7.51 -8.36
N GLU A 236 -14.54 7.21 -8.37
CA GLU A 236 -15.52 8.08 -9.03
C GLU A 236 -15.60 9.45 -8.36
N LYS A 237 -15.42 9.53 -7.04
CA LYS A 237 -15.38 10.82 -6.33
C LYS A 237 -14.13 11.63 -6.65
N LEU A 238 -12.95 10.97 -6.71
CA LEU A 238 -11.72 11.60 -7.16
C LEU A 238 -11.88 12.14 -8.57
N ARG A 239 -12.37 11.32 -9.49
CA ARG A 239 -12.57 11.70 -10.88
C ARG A 239 -13.55 12.86 -11.01
N ALA A 240 -14.70 12.78 -10.35
CA ALA A 240 -15.70 13.86 -10.40
C ALA A 240 -15.17 15.20 -9.87
N ALA A 241 -14.24 15.17 -8.92
CA ALA A 241 -13.65 16.38 -8.33
C ALA A 241 -12.44 16.93 -9.12
N LEU A 242 -11.76 16.08 -9.89
CA LEU A 242 -10.43 16.37 -10.44
C LEU A 242 -10.27 16.10 -11.95
N ASP A 243 -11.31 15.70 -12.67
CA ASP A 243 -11.27 15.34 -14.10
C ASP A 243 -10.83 16.48 -15.04
N LYS A 244 -10.96 17.73 -14.58
CA LYS A 244 -10.52 18.92 -15.31
C LYS A 244 -9.06 19.31 -15.05
N ARG A 245 -8.35 18.55 -14.21
CA ARG A 245 -6.94 18.79 -13.89
C ARG A 245 -6.05 18.09 -14.92
N GLU A 246 -5.32 18.82 -15.74
CA GLU A 246 -4.45 18.28 -16.80
C GLU A 246 -3.29 17.43 -16.27
N ASN A 247 -2.85 17.67 -15.03
CA ASN A 247 -1.80 16.92 -14.37
C ASN A 247 -2.28 15.61 -13.73
N ILE A 248 -3.58 15.25 -13.82
CA ILE A 248 -4.15 14.04 -13.22
C ILE A 248 -4.75 13.15 -14.30
N THR A 249 -4.26 11.92 -14.38
CA THR A 249 -4.77 10.89 -15.30
C THR A 249 -5.53 9.84 -14.53
N PHE A 250 -6.71 9.45 -15.02
CA PHE A 250 -7.55 8.42 -14.44
C PHE A 250 -7.61 7.18 -15.33
N LEU A 251 -7.29 6.01 -14.79
CA LEU A 251 -7.33 4.73 -15.50
C LEU A 251 -8.22 3.75 -14.74
N ALA A 252 -9.37 3.42 -15.31
CA ALA A 252 -10.28 2.40 -14.77
C ALA A 252 -10.11 1.09 -15.54
N VAL A 253 -9.87 -0.01 -14.81
CA VAL A 253 -9.79 -1.36 -15.35
C VAL A 253 -10.98 -2.22 -14.88
N ASN A 254 -11.14 -3.42 -15.44
CA ASN A 254 -12.21 -4.35 -15.10
C ASN A 254 -11.61 -5.68 -14.62
N ASN A 255 -12.38 -6.46 -13.86
CA ASN A 255 -12.06 -7.84 -13.47
C ASN A 255 -10.76 -8.03 -12.68
N LYS A 256 -10.25 -6.95 -12.06
CA LYS A 256 -8.99 -6.96 -11.31
C LYS A 256 -9.21 -6.90 -9.80
N ASN A 257 -10.47 -6.82 -9.35
CA ASN A 257 -10.81 -6.69 -7.93
C ASN A 257 -9.97 -5.59 -7.26
N HIS A 258 -9.27 -5.90 -6.18
CA HIS A 258 -8.41 -4.95 -5.46
C HIS A 258 -6.97 -4.85 -6.00
N HIS A 259 -6.64 -5.58 -7.06
CA HIS A 259 -5.27 -5.72 -7.58
C HIS A 259 -5.19 -5.40 -9.08
N PRO A 260 -5.39 -4.14 -9.51
CA PRO A 260 -5.27 -3.74 -10.92
C PRO A 260 -3.95 -4.14 -11.58
N GLN A 261 -2.87 -4.15 -10.81
CA GLN A 261 -1.51 -4.44 -11.28
C GLN A 261 -1.27 -5.92 -11.67
N TYR A 262 -2.18 -6.84 -11.32
CA TYR A 262 -2.06 -8.27 -11.64
C TYR A 262 -2.88 -8.64 -12.89
N THR A 263 -2.53 -9.76 -13.53
CA THR A 263 -3.36 -10.36 -14.60
C THR A 263 -4.73 -10.78 -14.03
N GLU A 264 -5.74 -10.91 -14.90
CA GLU A 264 -7.07 -11.42 -14.46
C GLU A 264 -6.97 -12.84 -13.89
N GLU A 265 -6.12 -13.68 -14.47
CA GLU A 265 -5.85 -15.04 -14.03
C GLU A 265 -5.23 -15.06 -12.65
N ALA A 266 -4.25 -14.20 -12.37
CA ALA A 266 -3.63 -14.05 -11.07
C ALA A 266 -4.65 -13.60 -10.01
N VAL A 267 -5.51 -12.64 -10.33
CA VAL A 267 -6.58 -12.16 -9.43
C VAL A 267 -7.59 -13.27 -9.12
N LYS A 268 -7.98 -14.07 -10.10
CA LYS A 268 -8.87 -15.24 -9.92
C LYS A 268 -8.20 -16.28 -9.01
N TYR A 269 -6.94 -16.62 -9.30
CA TYR A 269 -6.16 -17.58 -8.51
C TYR A 269 -5.94 -17.12 -7.06
N LYS A 270 -5.60 -15.85 -6.86
CA LYS A 270 -5.49 -15.22 -5.53
C LYS A 270 -6.82 -15.24 -4.76
N SER A 271 -7.92 -14.97 -5.45
CA SER A 271 -9.27 -14.99 -4.85
C SER A 271 -9.65 -16.39 -4.38
N GLU A 272 -9.32 -17.43 -5.16
CA GLU A 272 -9.54 -18.83 -4.78
C GLU A 272 -8.66 -19.22 -3.58
N PHE A 273 -7.37 -18.89 -3.60
CA PHE A 273 -6.48 -19.08 -2.45
C PHE A 273 -7.08 -18.46 -1.17
N GLN A 274 -7.50 -17.20 -1.24
CA GLN A 274 -8.08 -16.50 -0.09
C GLN A 274 -9.38 -17.15 0.41
N ARG A 275 -10.21 -17.66 -0.51
CA ARG A 275 -11.44 -18.38 -0.19
C ARG A 275 -11.13 -19.67 0.56
N VAL A 276 -10.19 -20.48 0.05
CA VAL A 276 -9.78 -21.74 0.69
C VAL A 276 -9.12 -21.50 2.03
N LEU A 277 -8.18 -20.54 2.09
CA LEU A 277 -7.51 -20.12 3.32
C LEU A 277 -8.51 -19.77 4.43
N LYS A 278 -9.51 -18.96 4.11
CA LYS A 278 -10.55 -18.57 5.07
C LYS A 278 -11.35 -19.77 5.60
N VAL A 279 -11.65 -20.74 4.73
CA VAL A 279 -12.38 -21.99 5.14
C VAL A 279 -11.51 -22.83 6.06
N LYS A 280 -10.22 -23.04 5.68
CA LYS A 280 -9.27 -23.85 6.46
C LYS A 280 -9.01 -23.24 7.85
N ILE A 281 -8.80 -21.92 7.93
CA ILE A 281 -8.67 -21.23 9.23
C ILE A 281 -9.91 -21.44 10.11
N LYS A 282 -11.11 -21.32 9.52
CA LYS A 282 -12.37 -21.53 10.29
C LYS A 282 -12.53 -22.95 10.80
N ARG A 283 -11.92 -23.94 10.12
CA ARG A 283 -11.95 -25.36 10.48
C ARG A 283 -10.78 -25.79 11.35
N HIS A 284 -9.88 -24.88 11.72
CA HIS A 284 -8.65 -25.18 12.45
C HIS A 284 -7.72 -26.18 11.72
N GLU A 285 -7.72 -26.15 10.38
CA GLU A 285 -6.89 -26.99 9.50
C GLU A 285 -5.54 -26.35 9.17
N LEU A 286 -5.17 -25.24 9.80
CA LEU A 286 -3.92 -24.50 9.63
C LEU A 286 -3.45 -23.92 10.97
N ASP A 287 -3.59 -24.69 12.05
CA ASP A 287 -3.12 -24.28 13.37
C ASP A 287 -1.66 -24.68 13.57
N GLU A 288 -1.25 -25.85 13.04
CA GLU A 288 0.12 -26.35 13.12
C GLU A 288 1.01 -25.88 11.96
N ASP A 289 2.32 -25.75 12.19
CA ASP A 289 3.25 -25.21 11.19
C ASP A 289 3.48 -26.14 9.99
N GLU A 290 3.39 -27.46 10.18
CA GLU A 290 3.41 -28.44 9.10
C GLU A 290 2.21 -28.26 8.15
N GLU A 291 1.01 -28.06 8.70
CA GLU A 291 -0.21 -27.81 7.92
C GLU A 291 -0.12 -26.53 7.11
N LYS A 292 0.37 -25.44 7.72
CA LYS A 292 0.61 -24.16 7.04
C LYS A 292 1.61 -24.31 5.89
N THR A 293 2.73 -24.99 6.17
CA THR A 293 3.79 -25.23 5.19
C THR A 293 3.27 -26.07 4.01
N ALA A 294 2.54 -27.14 4.25
CA ALA A 294 1.94 -27.97 3.22
C ALA A 294 0.93 -27.18 2.38
N PHE A 295 0.10 -26.37 3.04
CA PHE A 295 -0.87 -25.52 2.36
C PHE A 295 -0.19 -24.48 1.47
N VAL A 296 0.82 -23.77 1.96
CA VAL A 296 1.56 -22.77 1.17
C VAL A 296 2.23 -23.44 -0.03
N LYS A 297 2.88 -24.58 0.14
CA LYS A 297 3.53 -25.34 -0.95
C LYS A 297 2.56 -25.83 -2.03
N SER A 298 1.25 -25.94 -1.73
CA SER A 298 0.24 -26.38 -2.69
C SER A 298 -0.19 -25.29 -3.67
N TYR A 299 0.31 -24.06 -3.52
CA TYR A 299 -0.01 -22.91 -4.38
C TYR A 299 1.23 -22.33 -5.04
N ASP A 300 1.07 -21.87 -6.28
CA ASP A 300 2.07 -21.12 -7.01
C ASP A 300 1.93 -19.61 -6.72
N PHE A 301 2.81 -19.07 -5.88
CA PHE A 301 2.79 -17.66 -5.52
C PHE A 301 3.33 -16.75 -6.63
N HIS A 302 4.18 -17.24 -7.54
CA HIS A 302 4.58 -16.47 -8.72
C HIS A 302 3.40 -16.22 -9.65
N LYS A 303 2.59 -17.26 -9.90
CA LYS A 303 1.34 -17.15 -10.66
C LYS A 303 0.32 -16.26 -9.95
N MET A 304 0.23 -16.36 -8.62
CA MET A 304 -0.71 -15.57 -7.82
C MET A 304 -0.43 -14.06 -7.88
N HIS A 305 0.81 -13.67 -8.16
CA HIS A 305 1.27 -12.29 -8.27
C HIS A 305 1.80 -11.96 -9.67
N GLU A 306 1.28 -12.65 -10.69
CA GLU A 306 1.65 -12.37 -12.08
C GLU A 306 1.21 -10.95 -12.47
N GLN A 307 2.19 -10.16 -12.93
CA GLN A 307 2.01 -8.75 -13.22
C GLN A 307 1.33 -8.53 -14.58
N ASP A 308 0.40 -7.58 -14.65
CA ASP A 308 -0.20 -7.11 -15.90
C ASP A 308 0.79 -6.20 -16.63
N VAL A 309 1.56 -6.77 -17.56
CA VAL A 309 2.62 -6.05 -18.28
C VAL A 309 2.07 -4.84 -19.04
N GLU A 310 0.90 -4.94 -19.64
CA GLU A 310 0.29 -3.81 -20.37
C GLU A 310 -0.06 -2.65 -19.46
N LEU A 311 -0.51 -2.92 -18.24
CA LEU A 311 -0.75 -1.89 -17.24
C LEU A 311 0.56 -1.28 -16.75
N TRP A 312 1.56 -2.13 -16.50
CA TRP A 312 2.88 -1.64 -16.06
C TRP A 312 3.59 -0.82 -17.13
N ASP A 313 3.47 -1.16 -18.41
CA ASP A 313 4.00 -0.34 -19.51
C ASP A 313 3.36 1.06 -19.52
N LYS A 314 2.05 1.18 -19.25
CA LYS A 314 1.38 2.48 -19.09
C LYS A 314 1.88 3.26 -17.86
N ILE A 315 2.17 2.56 -16.75
CA ILE A 315 2.75 3.17 -15.54
C ILE A 315 4.15 3.69 -15.86
N ILE A 316 5.00 2.87 -16.50
CA ILE A 316 6.36 3.25 -16.88
C ILE A 316 6.35 4.43 -17.85
N ASP A 317 5.51 4.40 -18.88
CA ASP A 317 5.30 5.53 -19.79
C ASP A 317 4.91 6.84 -19.08
N PHE A 318 4.09 6.72 -18.03
CA PHE A 318 3.72 7.87 -17.21
C PHE A 318 4.90 8.37 -16.36
N LEU A 319 5.75 7.47 -15.86
CA LEU A 319 6.93 7.82 -15.05
C LEU A 319 8.05 8.45 -15.88
N GLU A 320 8.12 8.20 -17.20
CA GLU A 320 9.17 8.74 -18.07
C GLU A 320 8.78 10.06 -18.76
N LYS A 321 7.49 10.36 -18.85
CA LYS A 321 6.99 11.63 -19.43
C LYS A 321 7.00 12.78 -18.43
#